data_4df33b4b89f125b5744a6acc0e055baa
#
_entry.id   4df33b4b89f125b5744a6acc0e055baa
#
_cell.length_a   1.000
_cell.length_b   1.000
_cell.length_c   1.000
_cell.angle_alpha   90.00
_cell.angle_beta   90.00
_cell.angle_gamma   90.00
#
_symmetry.space_group_name_H-M   'P 1'
#
loop_
_entity.id
_entity.type
_entity.pdbx_description
1 polymer ?
#
loop_
_entity_poly.entity_id
_entity_poly.type
_entity_poly.pdbx_seq_one_letter_code
_entity_poly.pdbx_strand_id
1 'polypeptide(L)'
;HRGAITGMGIPRGVTLIVGGGYHGKSTLLKALELGVYDHIAGDGREYVITDATAVKIRAEDGRSIQNTDISMFINDLPNGKDTAHFSTEDASGSTSQAANVVEAMEAGTSLLLMDEDTSATNFMIRDALMQRVIHREMEPITPFIDRVGELYKIHGVSTIMVAGSSGAYFHVADHIIQMDHYVPRDITGLAKEEARAFPLDSAPLPPAKGPDFGRCPRTSPAFRGSERVKCKVLGRDGVSLNRETIDLRYVEQLADAEQSAALGCCLLYAQKRLLDGKRN
;
A
#
# COMPACT_ATOMS: atom_id res chain seq x y z
N HIS A 1 1.02 13.04 28.52
CA HIS A 1 0.49 14.38 28.30
C HIS A 1 -0.67 14.62 29.26
N ARG A 2 -0.61 15.73 30.02
CA ARG A 2 -1.68 16.14 30.95
C ARG A 2 -2.39 17.35 30.35
N GLY A 3 -3.31 17.15 29.42
CA GLY A 3 -4.11 18.22 28.84
C GLY A 3 -4.83 17.79 27.57
N ALA A 4 -5.83 18.58 27.17
CA ALA A 4 -6.52 18.40 25.89
C ALA A 4 -5.62 18.93 24.76
N ILE A 5 -5.55 18.18 23.67
CA ILE A 5 -4.88 18.57 22.43
C ILE A 5 -5.97 18.71 21.36
N THR A 6 -5.96 19.83 20.65
CA THR A 6 -6.84 20.05 19.50
C THR A 6 -6.03 19.89 18.22
N GLY A 7 -6.54 19.13 17.26
CA GLY A 7 -5.86 18.87 16.00
C GLY A 7 -6.82 18.40 14.92
N MET A 8 -6.31 18.18 13.72
CA MET A 8 -7.05 17.60 12.61
C MET A 8 -7.13 16.09 12.79
N GLY A 9 -8.33 15.54 12.78
CA GLY A 9 -8.58 14.10 12.76
C GLY A 9 -8.96 13.65 11.34
N ILE A 10 -8.34 12.56 10.88
CA ILE A 10 -8.74 11.87 9.64
C ILE A 10 -9.51 10.61 10.07
N PRO A 11 -10.82 10.53 9.80
CA PRO A 11 -11.62 9.38 10.21
C PRO A 11 -11.34 8.15 9.32
N ARG A 12 -11.84 7.00 9.75
CA ARG A 12 -11.79 5.77 8.95
C ARG A 12 -12.58 5.94 7.65
N GLY A 13 -12.17 5.24 6.62
CA GLY A 13 -12.77 5.29 5.29
C GLY A 13 -11.75 5.59 4.22
N VAL A 14 -12.20 6.13 3.11
CA VAL A 14 -11.37 6.54 1.98
C VAL A 14 -11.18 8.05 2.05
N THR A 15 -9.97 8.49 2.36
CA THR A 15 -9.59 9.91 2.42
C THR A 15 -8.69 10.28 1.27
N LEU A 16 -9.04 11.32 0.56
CA LEU A 16 -8.26 11.89 -0.53
C LEU A 16 -7.61 13.20 -0.09
N ILE A 17 -6.31 13.33 -0.30
CA ILE A 17 -5.54 14.56 -0.10
C ILE A 17 -5.22 15.15 -1.47
N VAL A 18 -5.76 16.34 -1.76
CA VAL A 18 -5.61 17.04 -3.04
C VAL A 18 -4.98 18.42 -2.86
N GLY A 19 -4.69 19.09 -3.95
CA GLY A 19 -4.15 20.46 -3.96
C GLY A 19 -3.09 20.65 -5.04
N GLY A 20 -2.72 21.88 -5.29
CA GLY A 20 -1.69 22.22 -6.28
C GLY A 20 -0.32 21.64 -5.95
N GLY A 21 0.61 21.75 -6.91
CA GLY A 21 2.02 21.42 -6.67
C GLY A 21 2.59 22.27 -5.53
N TYR A 22 3.49 21.69 -4.73
CA TYR A 22 4.19 22.37 -3.63
C TYR A 22 3.32 22.86 -2.47
N HIS A 23 2.06 22.50 -2.37
CA HIS A 23 1.16 22.89 -1.27
C HIS A 23 1.23 21.97 -0.03
N GLY A 24 2.13 20.97 0.00
CA GLY A 24 2.40 20.16 1.18
C GLY A 24 1.67 18.80 1.23
N LYS A 25 1.06 18.32 0.13
CA LYS A 25 0.39 17.01 0.08
C LYS A 25 1.31 15.86 0.50
N SER A 26 2.43 15.69 -0.21
CA SER A 26 3.39 14.62 0.08
C SER A 26 4.09 14.83 1.43
N THR A 27 4.22 16.08 1.90
CA THR A 27 4.73 16.39 3.24
C THR A 27 3.78 15.85 4.33
N LEU A 28 2.48 16.08 4.17
CA LEU A 28 1.47 15.55 5.09
C LEU A 28 1.45 14.01 5.04
N LEU A 29 1.48 13.42 3.86
CA LEU A 29 1.51 11.96 3.71
C LEU A 29 2.77 11.38 4.37
N LYS A 30 3.93 12.00 4.20
CA LYS A 30 5.18 11.55 4.84
C LYS A 30 5.14 11.67 6.35
N ALA A 31 4.46 12.69 6.89
CA ALA A 31 4.25 12.80 8.33
C ALA A 31 3.36 11.66 8.85
N LEU A 32 2.25 11.35 8.15
CA LEU A 32 1.36 10.23 8.48
C LEU A 32 2.08 8.87 8.37
N GLU A 33 2.91 8.71 7.37
CA GLU A 33 3.71 7.49 7.11
C GLU A 33 4.66 7.17 8.28
N LEU A 34 5.31 8.19 8.84
CA LEU A 34 6.19 8.05 10.00
C LEU A 34 5.45 8.18 11.34
N GLY A 35 4.20 8.65 11.32
CA GLY A 35 3.35 8.77 12.51
C GLY A 35 2.92 7.44 13.14
N VAL A 36 3.33 6.30 12.55
CA VAL A 36 3.21 4.96 13.15
C VAL A 36 4.19 4.75 14.29
N TYR A 37 5.21 5.60 14.40
CA TYR A 37 6.22 5.56 15.46
C TYR A 37 5.93 6.60 16.53
N ASP A 38 6.35 6.30 17.76
CA ASP A 38 6.37 7.29 18.84
C ASP A 38 7.51 8.29 18.59
N HIS A 39 7.17 9.59 18.56
CA HIS A 39 8.10 10.67 18.35
C HIS A 39 8.51 11.33 19.68
N ILE A 40 9.77 11.69 19.82
CA ILE A 40 10.27 12.44 20.96
C ILE A 40 9.83 13.91 20.88
N ALA A 41 9.74 14.58 22.03
CA ALA A 41 9.43 16.00 22.09
C ALA A 41 10.49 16.81 21.35
N GLY A 42 10.04 17.73 20.49
CA GLY A 42 10.89 18.65 19.74
C GLY A 42 11.41 18.16 18.39
N ASP A 43 10.97 16.97 17.92
CA ASP A 43 11.29 16.52 16.55
C ASP A 43 10.37 17.13 15.47
N GLY A 44 9.34 17.86 15.88
CA GLY A 44 8.35 18.49 15.00
C GLY A 44 7.24 17.57 14.52
N ARG A 45 7.21 16.30 14.96
CA ARG A 45 6.18 15.30 14.64
C ARG A 45 5.57 14.64 15.88
N GLU A 46 5.90 15.11 17.07
CA GLU A 46 5.46 14.55 18.35
C GLU A 46 3.93 14.53 18.54
N TYR A 47 3.20 15.24 17.69
CA TYR A 47 1.73 15.26 17.69
C TYR A 47 1.11 14.60 16.46
N VAL A 48 1.90 13.98 15.61
CA VAL A 48 1.40 13.18 14.48
C VAL A 48 1.22 11.75 14.95
N ILE A 49 -0.02 11.28 14.92
CA ILE A 49 -0.39 9.92 15.34
C ILE A 49 -1.12 9.27 14.18
N THR A 50 -0.60 8.15 13.73
CA THR A 50 -1.19 7.32 12.68
C THR A 50 -1.51 5.93 13.24
N ASP A 51 -2.46 5.24 12.66
CA ASP A 51 -2.76 3.84 12.98
C ASP A 51 -1.46 3.02 12.94
N ALA A 52 -1.18 2.27 14.00
CA ALA A 52 0.08 1.53 14.14
C ALA A 52 0.27 0.42 13.09
N THR A 53 -0.81 0.01 12.41
CA THR A 53 -0.79 -0.99 11.34
C THR A 53 -0.75 -0.36 9.94
N ALA A 54 -0.62 0.96 9.84
CA ALA A 54 -0.59 1.64 8.55
C ALA A 54 0.62 1.23 7.71
N VAL A 55 0.37 0.94 6.44
CA VAL A 55 1.41 0.54 5.47
C VAL A 55 1.39 1.46 4.28
N LYS A 56 2.57 1.99 3.92
CA LYS A 56 2.78 2.73 2.68
C LYS A 56 2.87 1.76 1.52
N ILE A 57 1.98 1.92 0.56
CA ILE A 57 1.91 1.13 -0.67
C ILE A 57 2.42 1.95 -1.85
N ARG A 58 3.25 1.33 -2.67
CA ARG A 58 3.76 1.90 -3.92
C ARG A 58 3.95 0.81 -4.98
N ALA A 59 4.20 1.23 -6.22
CA ALA A 59 4.70 0.34 -7.26
C ALA A 59 6.19 0.06 -7.06
N GLU A 60 6.59 -1.19 -7.31
CA GLU A 60 7.97 -1.68 -7.18
C GLU A 60 8.32 -2.53 -8.41
N ASP A 61 8.69 -1.87 -9.52
CA ASP A 61 9.10 -2.59 -10.72
C ASP A 61 10.33 -3.48 -10.44
N GLY A 62 10.28 -4.71 -10.93
CA GLY A 62 11.34 -5.70 -10.75
C GLY A 62 11.25 -6.49 -9.43
N ARG A 63 10.25 -6.23 -8.59
CA ARG A 63 10.06 -6.98 -7.35
C ARG A 63 9.72 -8.45 -7.63
N SER A 64 10.30 -9.38 -6.86
CA SER A 64 9.85 -10.78 -6.85
C SER A 64 8.57 -10.96 -6.03
N ILE A 65 7.67 -11.81 -6.51
CA ILE A 65 6.42 -12.20 -5.85
C ILE A 65 6.39 -13.72 -5.77
N GLN A 66 5.98 -14.27 -4.63
CA GLN A 66 5.96 -15.70 -4.38
C GLN A 66 4.61 -16.17 -3.84
N ASN A 67 3.86 -16.89 -4.68
CA ASN A 67 2.60 -17.54 -4.31
C ASN A 67 1.59 -16.60 -3.61
N THR A 68 1.37 -15.41 -4.17
CA THR A 68 0.45 -14.41 -3.66
C THR A 68 -0.84 -14.41 -4.49
N ASP A 69 -2.01 -14.37 -3.85
CA ASP A 69 -3.29 -14.25 -4.54
C ASP A 69 -3.54 -12.78 -4.93
N ILE A 70 -3.22 -12.42 -6.16
CA ILE A 70 -3.44 -11.07 -6.70
C ILE A 70 -4.77 -10.93 -7.45
N SER A 71 -5.64 -11.95 -7.41
CA SER A 71 -6.89 -12.01 -8.18
C SER A 71 -7.91 -10.93 -7.81
N MET A 72 -7.75 -10.28 -6.65
CA MET A 72 -8.54 -9.10 -6.30
C MET A 72 -8.40 -7.98 -7.33
N PHE A 73 -7.21 -7.84 -7.93
CA PHE A 73 -6.87 -6.75 -8.84
C PHE A 73 -6.46 -7.21 -10.23
N ILE A 74 -5.95 -8.42 -10.39
CA ILE A 74 -5.42 -8.91 -11.66
C ILE A 74 -5.99 -10.29 -11.95
N ASN A 75 -6.67 -10.40 -13.10
CA ASN A 75 -7.30 -11.64 -13.56
C ASN A 75 -7.03 -11.86 -15.04
N ASP A 76 -7.27 -13.08 -15.52
CA ASP A 76 -7.27 -13.43 -16.95
C ASP A 76 -6.03 -12.95 -17.70
N LEU A 77 -4.84 -13.20 -17.14
CA LEU A 77 -3.58 -12.82 -17.77
C LEU A 77 -3.45 -13.50 -19.14
N PRO A 78 -3.05 -12.75 -20.20
CA PRO A 78 -2.92 -13.29 -21.57
C PRO A 78 -1.97 -14.50 -21.69
N ASN A 79 -1.01 -14.61 -20.76
CA ASN A 79 -0.06 -15.73 -20.72
C ASN A 79 -0.58 -16.95 -19.92
N GLY A 80 -1.82 -16.90 -19.43
CA GLY A 80 -2.46 -17.99 -18.69
C GLY A 80 -1.89 -18.25 -17.30
N LYS A 81 -1.05 -17.36 -16.76
CA LYS A 81 -0.54 -17.53 -15.39
C LYS A 81 -1.68 -17.44 -14.37
N ASP A 82 -1.65 -18.33 -13.38
CA ASP A 82 -2.59 -18.34 -12.26
C ASP A 82 -2.36 -17.10 -11.38
N THR A 83 -3.41 -16.31 -11.19
CA THR A 83 -3.38 -15.09 -10.37
C THR A 83 -3.76 -15.34 -8.92
N ALA A 84 -4.35 -16.51 -8.61
CA ALA A 84 -4.63 -16.93 -7.23
C ALA A 84 -3.37 -17.49 -6.52
N HIS A 85 -2.39 -17.99 -7.30
CA HIS A 85 -1.10 -18.48 -6.79
C HIS A 85 0.05 -17.87 -7.59
N PHE A 86 0.03 -16.55 -7.70
CA PHE A 86 0.92 -15.84 -8.59
C PHE A 86 2.36 -15.80 -8.08
N SER A 87 3.29 -16.10 -8.99
CA SER A 87 4.72 -16.00 -8.73
C SER A 87 5.46 -15.42 -9.95
N THR A 88 6.40 -14.53 -9.69
CA THR A 88 7.32 -13.97 -10.67
C THR A 88 8.58 -13.48 -10.00
N GLU A 89 9.70 -13.50 -10.72
CA GLU A 89 10.97 -12.90 -10.25
C GLU A 89 11.10 -11.43 -10.67
N ASP A 90 10.21 -10.96 -11.57
CA ASP A 90 10.25 -9.62 -12.16
C ASP A 90 8.83 -9.13 -12.38
N ALA A 91 8.27 -8.45 -11.40
CA ALA A 91 6.91 -7.90 -11.45
C ALA A 91 6.90 -6.51 -12.09
N SER A 92 5.90 -6.24 -12.92
CA SER A 92 5.60 -4.86 -13.35
C SER A 92 5.09 -4.01 -12.16
N GLY A 93 5.08 -2.68 -12.32
CA GLY A 93 4.62 -1.78 -11.28
C GLY A 93 3.19 -2.06 -10.81
N SER A 94 2.25 -2.33 -11.72
CA SER A 94 0.87 -2.68 -11.34
C SER A 94 0.77 -4.03 -10.64
N THR A 95 1.55 -5.01 -11.07
CA THR A 95 1.56 -6.34 -10.46
C THR A 95 2.18 -6.32 -9.07
N SER A 96 3.29 -5.60 -8.91
CA SER A 96 3.93 -5.42 -7.60
C SER A 96 3.04 -4.66 -6.63
N GLN A 97 2.35 -3.63 -7.11
CA GLN A 97 1.45 -2.84 -6.26
C GLN A 97 0.22 -3.64 -5.83
N ALA A 98 -0.35 -4.47 -6.72
CA ALA A 98 -1.41 -5.41 -6.37
C ALA A 98 -0.97 -6.38 -5.26
N ALA A 99 0.21 -6.98 -5.41
CA ALA A 99 0.79 -7.87 -4.40
C ALA A 99 1.05 -7.12 -3.08
N ASN A 100 1.57 -5.89 -3.12
CA ASN A 100 1.82 -5.09 -1.92
C ASN A 100 0.54 -4.83 -1.12
N VAL A 101 -0.59 -4.52 -1.79
CA VAL A 101 -1.88 -4.34 -1.12
C VAL A 101 -2.33 -5.63 -0.44
N VAL A 102 -2.31 -6.74 -1.18
CA VAL A 102 -2.76 -8.04 -0.66
C VAL A 102 -1.89 -8.50 0.51
N GLU A 103 -0.57 -8.40 0.40
CA GLU A 103 0.36 -8.81 1.46
C GLU A 103 0.26 -7.91 2.69
N ALA A 104 0.00 -6.60 2.53
CA ALA A 104 -0.30 -5.72 3.64
C ALA A 104 -1.60 -6.15 4.37
N MET A 105 -2.64 -6.53 3.62
CA MET A 105 -3.88 -7.05 4.20
C MET A 105 -3.64 -8.38 4.95
N GLU A 106 -2.87 -9.29 4.36
CA GLU A 106 -2.46 -10.55 5.03
C GLU A 106 -1.68 -10.30 6.33
N ALA A 107 -0.88 -9.23 6.36
CA ALA A 107 -0.15 -8.79 7.56
C ALA A 107 -1.04 -8.10 8.61
N GLY A 108 -2.31 -7.84 8.30
CA GLY A 108 -3.29 -7.27 9.22
C GLY A 108 -3.34 -5.74 9.23
N THR A 109 -2.96 -5.08 8.14
CA THR A 109 -3.13 -3.63 8.02
C THR A 109 -4.59 -3.21 8.11
N SER A 110 -4.86 -2.10 8.77
CA SER A 110 -6.15 -1.40 8.79
C SER A 110 -6.14 -0.09 8.02
N LEU A 111 -4.95 0.35 7.53
CA LEU A 111 -4.79 1.60 6.81
C LEU A 111 -3.71 1.48 5.74
N LEU A 112 -4.08 1.79 4.50
CA LEU A 112 -3.16 1.95 3.37
C LEU A 112 -2.86 3.44 3.15
N LEU A 113 -1.58 3.76 3.00
CA LEU A 113 -1.11 5.09 2.62
C LEU A 113 -0.58 5.03 1.19
N MET A 114 -1.07 5.88 0.30
CA MET A 114 -0.75 5.84 -1.13
C MET A 114 -0.45 7.23 -1.67
N ASP A 115 0.47 7.30 -2.64
CA ASP A 115 0.76 8.51 -3.39
C ASP A 115 0.63 8.20 -4.88
N GLU A 116 -0.14 9.02 -5.61
CA GLU A 116 -0.32 8.88 -7.06
C GLU A 116 1.02 8.87 -7.80
N ASP A 117 1.97 9.71 -7.35
CA ASP A 117 3.29 9.87 -7.99
C ASP A 117 4.18 8.61 -7.86
N THR A 118 3.95 7.78 -6.87
CA THR A 118 4.72 6.53 -6.64
C THR A 118 3.92 5.27 -6.97
N SER A 119 2.75 5.43 -7.57
CA SER A 119 1.84 4.36 -7.92
C SER A 119 1.85 4.09 -9.43
N ALA A 120 1.56 2.86 -9.82
CA ALA A 120 1.35 2.52 -11.23
C ALA A 120 0.01 3.09 -11.71
N THR A 121 0.03 3.97 -12.71
CA THR A 121 -1.16 4.69 -13.18
C THR A 121 -2.31 3.77 -13.55
N ASN A 122 -2.03 2.69 -14.29
CA ASN A 122 -3.02 1.71 -14.73
C ASN A 122 -3.58 0.84 -13.59
N PHE A 123 -2.84 0.71 -12.48
CA PHE A 123 -3.34 0.11 -11.26
C PHE A 123 -4.29 1.05 -10.50
N MET A 124 -3.98 2.34 -10.47
CA MET A 124 -4.76 3.32 -9.70
C MET A 124 -6.09 3.62 -10.36
N ILE A 125 -6.06 3.92 -11.64
CA ILE A 125 -7.23 4.37 -12.39
C ILE A 125 -7.10 3.95 -13.85
N ARG A 126 -8.23 3.86 -14.52
CA ARG A 126 -8.32 3.70 -15.96
C ARG A 126 -9.00 4.90 -16.59
N ASP A 127 -8.34 5.48 -17.57
CA ASP A 127 -8.88 6.59 -18.32
C ASP A 127 -10.19 6.21 -19.06
N ALA A 128 -11.20 7.09 -19.00
CA ALA A 128 -12.52 6.83 -19.56
C ALA A 128 -12.49 6.60 -21.09
N LEU A 129 -11.59 7.29 -21.81
CA LEU A 129 -11.43 7.09 -23.25
C LEU A 129 -10.79 5.72 -23.53
N MET A 130 -9.79 5.33 -22.76
CA MET A 130 -9.20 4.00 -22.88
C MET A 130 -10.21 2.89 -22.61
N GLN A 131 -11.11 3.06 -21.65
CA GLN A 131 -12.17 2.09 -21.34
C GLN A 131 -13.15 1.90 -22.52
N ARG A 132 -13.39 2.93 -23.32
CA ARG A 132 -14.24 2.86 -24.51
C ARG A 132 -13.58 2.15 -25.70
N VAL A 133 -12.26 2.25 -25.80
CA VAL A 133 -11.48 1.67 -26.91
C VAL A 133 -11.08 0.23 -26.62
N ILE A 134 -10.64 -0.02 -25.41
CA ILE A 134 -10.22 -1.36 -24.94
C ILE A 134 -11.28 -1.85 -23.95
N HIS A 135 -12.07 -2.82 -24.39
CA HIS A 135 -13.12 -3.40 -23.56
C HIS A 135 -12.55 -4.06 -22.30
N ARG A 136 -13.33 -4.03 -21.21
CA ARG A 136 -12.96 -4.54 -19.91
C ARG A 136 -12.53 -6.01 -19.94
N GLU A 137 -13.15 -6.82 -20.78
CA GLU A 137 -12.84 -8.24 -20.94
C GLU A 137 -11.43 -8.51 -21.48
N MET A 138 -10.80 -7.49 -22.09
CA MET A 138 -9.43 -7.56 -22.60
C MET A 138 -8.40 -6.98 -21.61
N GLU A 139 -8.85 -6.45 -20.47
CA GLU A 139 -8.00 -5.79 -19.50
C GLU A 139 -7.88 -6.64 -18.23
N PRO A 140 -6.70 -7.21 -17.97
CA PRO A 140 -6.49 -8.05 -16.81
C PRO A 140 -6.50 -7.30 -15.46
N ILE A 141 -6.33 -5.96 -15.50
CA ILE A 141 -6.22 -5.14 -14.28
C ILE A 141 -7.58 -4.54 -13.93
N THR A 142 -8.06 -4.83 -12.73
CA THR A 142 -9.13 -4.09 -12.06
C THR A 142 -8.50 -2.94 -11.30
N PRO A 143 -8.78 -1.67 -11.66
CA PRO A 143 -8.16 -0.52 -11.00
C PRO A 143 -8.50 -0.43 -9.52
N PHE A 144 -7.57 0.12 -8.73
CA PHE A 144 -7.74 0.32 -7.29
C PHE A 144 -8.98 1.15 -6.95
N ILE A 145 -9.31 2.16 -7.77
CA ILE A 145 -10.51 2.99 -7.59
C ILE A 145 -11.79 2.16 -7.54
N ASP A 146 -11.86 1.06 -8.28
CA ASP A 146 -13.03 0.18 -8.33
C ASP A 146 -13.14 -0.74 -7.10
N ARG A 147 -12.05 -0.91 -6.34
CA ARG A 147 -11.96 -1.78 -5.17
C ARG A 147 -11.82 -1.05 -3.83
N VAL A 148 -11.38 0.20 -3.83
CA VAL A 148 -11.06 0.93 -2.60
C VAL A 148 -12.22 1.02 -1.61
N GLY A 149 -13.45 1.19 -2.12
CA GLY A 149 -14.66 1.19 -1.28
C GLY A 149 -14.98 -0.20 -0.70
N GLU A 150 -14.66 -1.26 -1.43
CA GLU A 150 -14.82 -2.65 -0.97
C GLU A 150 -13.80 -2.99 0.12
N LEU A 151 -12.54 -2.56 -0.03
CA LEU A 151 -11.49 -2.72 0.99
C LEU A 151 -11.95 -2.18 2.33
N TYR A 152 -12.59 -1.01 2.34
CA TYR A 152 -13.11 -0.45 3.58
C TYR A 152 -14.37 -1.18 4.08
N LYS A 153 -15.39 -1.35 3.24
CA LYS A 153 -16.70 -1.85 3.66
C LYS A 153 -16.70 -3.33 4.06
N ILE A 154 -15.89 -4.15 3.39
CA ILE A 154 -15.86 -5.59 3.60
C ILE A 154 -14.69 -5.99 4.50
N HIS A 155 -13.50 -5.41 4.28
CA HIS A 155 -12.28 -5.81 4.97
C HIS A 155 -11.88 -4.85 6.10
N GLY A 156 -12.56 -3.71 6.26
CA GLY A 156 -12.24 -2.73 7.30
C GLY A 156 -10.94 -1.95 7.07
N VAL A 157 -10.37 -2.04 5.87
CA VAL A 157 -9.10 -1.40 5.50
C VAL A 157 -9.37 -0.01 4.94
N SER A 158 -8.98 1.01 5.68
CA SER A 158 -9.06 2.42 5.27
C SER A 158 -7.94 2.78 4.29
N THR A 159 -8.12 3.84 3.52
CA THR A 159 -7.10 4.33 2.60
C THR A 159 -6.97 5.85 2.73
N ILE A 160 -5.73 6.34 2.88
CA ILE A 160 -5.40 7.76 2.69
C ILE A 160 -4.54 7.85 1.43
N MET A 161 -5.00 8.64 0.46
CA MET A 161 -4.33 8.75 -0.83
C MET A 161 -4.08 10.22 -1.18
N VAL A 162 -2.85 10.51 -1.60
CA VAL A 162 -2.52 11.77 -2.27
C VAL A 162 -2.82 11.63 -3.76
N ALA A 163 -3.62 12.54 -4.30
CA ALA A 163 -3.88 12.62 -5.73
C ALA A 163 -3.65 14.05 -6.23
N GLY A 164 -2.93 14.16 -7.32
CA GLY A 164 -2.59 15.42 -7.97
C GLY A 164 -3.38 15.67 -9.26
N SER A 165 -3.79 14.62 -9.95
CA SER A 165 -4.32 14.71 -11.30
C SER A 165 -5.67 14.02 -11.49
N SER A 166 -6.04 13.03 -10.69
CA SER A 166 -7.25 12.25 -10.90
C SER A 166 -8.44 12.70 -10.05
N GLY A 167 -9.39 13.43 -10.67
CA GLY A 167 -10.67 13.80 -10.05
C GLY A 167 -11.67 12.64 -9.88
N ALA A 168 -11.44 11.51 -10.53
CA ALA A 168 -12.34 10.35 -10.43
C ALA A 168 -12.49 9.84 -9.00
N TYR A 169 -11.44 9.94 -8.20
CA TYR A 169 -11.48 9.54 -6.79
C TYR A 169 -12.44 10.37 -5.93
N PHE A 170 -12.90 11.55 -6.37
CA PHE A 170 -13.93 12.32 -5.65
C PHE A 170 -15.24 11.55 -5.51
N HIS A 171 -15.52 10.61 -6.41
CA HIS A 171 -16.74 9.79 -6.35
C HIS A 171 -16.69 8.75 -5.22
N VAL A 172 -15.53 8.16 -4.99
CA VAL A 172 -15.35 7.04 -4.06
C VAL A 172 -14.83 7.44 -2.69
N ALA A 173 -14.20 8.62 -2.55
CA ALA A 173 -13.68 9.11 -1.29
C ALA A 173 -14.81 9.47 -0.31
N ASP A 174 -14.65 9.12 0.96
CA ASP A 174 -15.54 9.53 2.05
C ASP A 174 -15.20 10.95 2.52
N HIS A 175 -13.91 11.29 2.53
CA HIS A 175 -13.36 12.58 2.97
C HIS A 175 -12.38 13.13 1.95
N ILE A 176 -12.42 14.44 1.71
CA ILE A 176 -11.55 15.12 0.76
C ILE A 176 -10.92 16.33 1.42
N ILE A 177 -9.61 16.30 1.59
CA ILE A 177 -8.79 17.32 2.21
C ILE A 177 -7.99 18.04 1.14
N GLN A 178 -8.17 19.34 1.02
CA GLN A 178 -7.33 20.19 0.17
C GLN A 178 -6.16 20.73 0.99
N MET A 179 -4.95 20.56 0.46
CA MET A 179 -3.77 21.27 0.95
C MET A 179 -3.63 22.61 0.22
N ASP A 180 -3.65 23.69 0.96
CA ASP A 180 -3.47 25.05 0.45
C ASP A 180 -2.42 25.79 1.28
N HIS A 181 -1.25 26.06 0.72
CA HIS A 181 -0.11 26.68 1.42
C HIS A 181 0.20 25.99 2.77
N TYR A 182 0.27 24.67 2.75
CA TYR A 182 0.52 23.79 3.92
C TYR A 182 -0.62 23.79 4.96
N VAL A 183 -1.77 24.38 4.65
CA VAL A 183 -2.96 24.35 5.53
C VAL A 183 -3.98 23.36 4.97
N PRO A 184 -4.37 22.34 5.75
CA PRO A 184 -5.42 21.41 5.34
C PRO A 184 -6.80 22.04 5.49
N ARG A 185 -7.67 21.81 4.51
CA ARG A 185 -9.08 22.25 4.50
C ARG A 185 -9.98 21.10 4.08
N ASP A 186 -11.04 20.85 4.80
CA ASP A 186 -12.08 19.93 4.37
C ASP A 186 -12.89 20.56 3.22
N ILE A 187 -12.85 19.93 2.07
CA ILE A 187 -13.61 20.33 0.87
C ILE A 187 -14.56 19.22 0.41
N THR A 188 -14.87 18.25 1.27
CA THR A 188 -15.68 17.07 0.92
C THR A 188 -17.01 17.46 0.27
N GLY A 189 -17.74 18.41 0.86
CA GLY A 189 -19.03 18.88 0.31
C GLY A 189 -18.89 19.46 -1.09
N LEU A 190 -17.97 20.41 -1.27
CA LEU A 190 -17.69 21.04 -2.56
C LEU A 190 -17.29 20.01 -3.62
N ALA A 191 -16.32 19.16 -3.31
CA ALA A 191 -15.81 18.18 -4.28
C ALA A 191 -16.88 17.15 -4.68
N LYS A 192 -17.74 16.73 -3.75
CA LYS A 192 -18.86 15.83 -4.04
C LYS A 192 -19.95 16.50 -4.91
N GLU A 193 -20.20 17.78 -4.72
CA GLU A 193 -21.12 18.55 -5.55
C GLU A 193 -20.61 18.66 -6.98
N GLU A 194 -19.36 19.08 -7.14
CA GLU A 194 -18.73 19.19 -8.48
C GLU A 194 -18.64 17.83 -9.19
N ALA A 195 -18.32 16.76 -8.46
CA ALA A 195 -18.24 15.41 -9.03
C ALA A 195 -19.58 14.94 -9.65
N ARG A 196 -20.74 15.42 -9.18
CA ARG A 196 -22.05 15.07 -9.77
C ARG A 196 -22.18 15.54 -11.22
N ALA A 197 -21.48 16.61 -11.59
CA ALA A 197 -21.46 17.10 -12.98
C ALA A 197 -20.62 16.24 -13.92
N PHE A 198 -19.78 15.36 -13.37
CA PHE A 198 -18.86 14.50 -14.12
C PHE A 198 -19.04 13.03 -13.70
N PRO A 199 -20.17 12.39 -14.03
CA PRO A 199 -20.44 11.03 -13.59
C PRO A 199 -19.37 10.05 -14.09
N LEU A 200 -18.97 9.10 -13.22
CA LEU A 200 -18.14 7.97 -13.62
C LEU A 200 -19.00 6.94 -14.35
N ASP A 201 -18.56 6.55 -15.52
CA ASP A 201 -19.17 5.47 -16.30
C ASP A 201 -18.56 4.12 -15.84
N SER A 202 -18.90 3.71 -14.62
CA SER A 202 -18.40 2.47 -14.04
C SER A 202 -19.53 1.48 -13.79
N ALA A 203 -19.46 0.32 -14.44
CA ALA A 203 -20.36 -0.79 -14.10
C ALA A 203 -19.97 -1.38 -12.73
N PRO A 204 -20.97 -1.75 -11.90
CA PRO A 204 -20.70 -2.41 -10.63
C PRO A 204 -19.96 -3.73 -10.85
N LEU A 205 -18.91 -3.95 -10.04
CA LEU A 205 -18.15 -5.19 -10.05
C LEU A 205 -18.72 -6.19 -9.04
N PRO A 206 -18.62 -7.48 -9.33
CA PRO A 206 -18.82 -8.48 -8.27
C PRO A 206 -17.77 -8.30 -7.17
N PRO A 207 -18.12 -8.62 -5.91
CA PRO A 207 -17.16 -8.59 -4.82
C PRO A 207 -15.94 -9.46 -5.14
N ALA A 208 -14.74 -8.94 -4.81
CA ALA A 208 -13.52 -9.71 -4.96
C ALA A 208 -13.41 -10.79 -3.87
N LYS A 209 -12.71 -11.87 -4.20
CA LYS A 209 -12.23 -12.78 -3.19
C LYS A 209 -11.20 -12.07 -2.30
N GLY A 210 -11.37 -12.14 -0.99
CA GLY A 210 -10.40 -11.60 -0.04
C GLY A 210 -9.07 -12.34 -0.07
N PRO A 211 -8.01 -11.78 0.57
CA PRO A 211 -6.71 -12.41 0.68
C PRO A 211 -6.75 -13.80 1.31
N ASP A 212 -5.80 -14.66 0.97
CA ASP A 212 -5.62 -15.93 1.65
C ASP A 212 -4.89 -15.77 2.99
N PHE A 213 -5.64 -15.48 4.04
CA PHE A 213 -5.10 -15.42 5.41
C PHE A 213 -4.57 -16.77 5.93
N GLY A 214 -4.67 -17.84 5.15
CA GLY A 214 -4.16 -19.16 5.47
C GLY A 214 -2.82 -19.49 4.83
N ARG A 215 -2.21 -18.57 4.11
CA ARG A 215 -0.91 -18.75 3.48
C ARG A 215 0.17 -19.00 4.53
N CYS A 216 0.86 -20.13 4.41
CA CYS A 216 1.89 -20.56 5.37
C CYS A 216 3.27 -20.44 4.73
N PRO A 217 4.08 -19.43 5.08
CA PRO A 217 5.43 -19.30 4.53
C PRO A 217 6.33 -20.46 5.02
N ARG A 218 7.26 -20.86 4.16
CA ARG A 218 8.23 -21.91 4.42
C ARG A 218 9.65 -21.36 4.37
N THR A 219 10.54 -22.00 5.11
CA THR A 219 11.97 -21.67 5.04
C THR A 219 12.49 -21.76 3.60
N SER A 220 13.14 -20.71 3.12
CA SER A 220 13.79 -20.70 1.80
C SER A 220 14.81 -21.84 1.69
N PRO A 221 14.91 -22.50 0.51
CA PRO A 221 15.93 -23.51 0.25
C PRO A 221 17.37 -23.02 0.52
N ALA A 222 17.64 -21.73 0.32
CA ALA A 222 18.95 -21.12 0.58
C ALA A 222 19.40 -21.21 2.06
N PHE A 223 18.45 -21.42 2.98
CA PHE A 223 18.73 -21.58 4.42
C PHE A 223 18.75 -23.04 4.89
N ARG A 224 18.34 -23.97 4.03
CA ARG A 224 18.34 -25.40 4.38
C ARG A 224 19.77 -25.94 4.43
N GLY A 225 20.11 -26.56 5.56
CA GLY A 225 21.44 -27.18 5.76
C GLY A 225 22.56 -26.24 6.15
N SER A 226 22.30 -24.95 6.37
CA SER A 226 23.29 -24.01 6.88
C SER A 226 23.20 -23.90 8.40
N GLU A 227 24.22 -24.40 9.13
CA GLU A 227 24.28 -24.24 10.59
C GLU A 227 24.42 -22.78 11.00
N ARG A 228 25.00 -21.92 10.16
CA ARG A 228 25.27 -20.52 10.45
C ARG A 228 24.95 -19.62 9.26
N VAL A 229 23.80 -18.95 9.32
CA VAL A 229 23.42 -17.91 8.37
C VAL A 229 24.14 -16.61 8.74
N LYS A 230 24.88 -16.03 7.80
CA LYS A 230 25.48 -14.70 7.95
C LYS A 230 24.46 -13.63 7.58
N CYS A 231 24.19 -12.72 8.51
CA CYS A 231 23.38 -11.53 8.27
C CYS A 231 24.30 -10.31 8.20
N LYS A 232 24.14 -9.50 7.15
CA LYS A 232 24.84 -8.22 6.99
C LYS A 232 23.82 -7.15 6.64
N VAL A 233 23.84 -6.06 7.38
CA VAL A 233 22.99 -4.89 7.15
C VAL A 233 23.67 -3.96 6.15
N LEU A 234 22.91 -3.46 5.19
CA LEU A 234 23.35 -2.56 4.12
C LEU A 234 22.73 -1.16 4.32
N GLY A 235 22.95 -0.58 5.49
CA GLY A 235 22.28 0.66 5.89
C GLY A 235 20.77 0.45 6.04
N ARG A 236 19.98 1.45 5.64
CA ARG A 236 18.51 1.36 5.59
C ARG A 236 18.01 0.54 4.40
N ASP A 237 18.81 0.43 3.37
CA ASP A 237 18.38 0.05 2.03
C ASP A 237 18.33 -1.46 1.81
N GLY A 238 18.85 -2.26 2.75
CA GLY A 238 18.80 -3.70 2.58
C GLY A 238 19.44 -4.53 3.66
N VAL A 239 19.14 -5.82 3.59
CA VAL A 239 19.73 -6.85 4.45
C VAL A 239 20.21 -7.99 3.57
N SER A 240 21.46 -8.41 3.73
CA SER A 240 21.98 -9.60 3.06
C SER A 240 21.99 -10.78 4.04
N LEU A 241 21.38 -11.88 3.62
CA LEU A 241 21.34 -13.16 4.33
C LEU A 241 22.10 -14.19 3.49
N ASN A 242 23.31 -14.57 3.91
CA ASN A 242 24.27 -15.34 3.13
C ASN A 242 24.60 -14.65 1.79
N ARG A 243 24.09 -15.19 0.67
CA ARG A 243 24.27 -14.66 -0.68
C ARG A 243 23.03 -13.95 -1.24
N GLU A 244 21.90 -14.01 -0.54
CA GLU A 244 20.67 -13.36 -0.94
C GLU A 244 20.62 -11.97 -0.33
N THR A 245 20.24 -10.98 -1.11
CA THR A 245 20.04 -9.61 -0.65
C THR A 245 18.56 -9.28 -0.75
N ILE A 246 18.00 -8.80 0.36
CA ILE A 246 16.64 -8.29 0.45
C ILE A 246 16.74 -6.78 0.29
N ASP A 247 16.15 -6.27 -0.78
CA ASP A 247 16.07 -4.84 -1.07
C ASP A 247 14.97 -4.20 -0.21
N LEU A 248 15.32 -3.19 0.56
CA LEU A 248 14.40 -2.46 1.45
C LEU A 248 14.23 -0.99 1.03
N ARG A 249 14.80 -0.56 -0.12
CA ARG A 249 14.76 0.84 -0.55
C ARG A 249 13.36 1.41 -0.70
N TYR A 250 12.40 0.55 -1.00
CA TYR A 250 11.00 0.93 -1.17
C TYR A 250 10.15 0.79 0.10
N VAL A 251 10.74 0.32 1.20
CA VAL A 251 10.08 0.32 2.52
C VAL A 251 10.27 1.69 3.16
N GLU A 252 9.48 2.66 2.71
CA GLU A 252 9.66 4.09 3.04
C GLU A 252 9.47 4.41 4.52
N GLN A 253 8.83 3.52 5.28
CA GLN A 253 8.61 3.67 6.73
C GLN A 253 9.83 3.30 7.56
N LEU A 254 10.89 2.74 6.97
CA LEU A 254 12.16 2.55 7.68
C LEU A 254 12.84 3.91 7.89
N ALA A 255 12.95 4.33 9.13
CA ALA A 255 13.56 5.60 9.51
C ALA A 255 15.06 5.48 9.77
N ASP A 256 15.52 4.31 10.24
CA ASP A 256 16.88 4.10 10.74
C ASP A 256 17.49 2.75 10.30
N ALA A 257 18.84 2.67 10.23
CA ALA A 257 19.57 1.46 9.89
C ALA A 257 19.45 0.36 10.97
N GLU A 258 19.25 0.73 12.23
CA GLU A 258 19.01 -0.20 13.33
C GLU A 258 17.70 -0.97 13.14
N GLN A 259 16.68 -0.38 12.51
CA GLN A 259 15.46 -1.08 12.15
C GLN A 259 15.73 -2.18 11.10
N SER A 260 16.58 -1.90 10.10
CA SER A 260 17.01 -2.90 9.13
C SER A 260 17.82 -4.02 9.78
N ALA A 261 18.64 -3.70 10.76
CA ALA A 261 19.35 -4.70 11.57
C ALA A 261 18.40 -5.59 12.37
N ALA A 262 17.39 -4.98 13.00
CA ALA A 262 16.36 -5.72 13.74
C ALA A 262 15.56 -6.63 12.81
N LEU A 263 15.16 -6.15 11.62
CA LEU A 263 14.50 -6.97 10.60
C LEU A 263 15.35 -8.18 10.18
N GLY A 264 16.66 -7.99 9.99
CA GLY A 264 17.58 -9.10 9.71
C GLY A 264 17.57 -10.16 10.83
N CYS A 265 17.59 -9.73 12.09
CA CYS A 265 17.47 -10.63 13.24
C CYS A 265 16.11 -11.35 13.30
N CYS A 266 15.02 -10.61 13.06
CA CYS A 266 13.67 -11.18 13.00
C CYS A 266 13.54 -12.24 11.90
N LEU A 267 14.07 -11.97 10.71
CA LEU A 267 14.07 -12.92 9.60
C LEU A 267 14.85 -14.19 9.93
N LEU A 268 16.02 -14.05 10.56
CA LEU A 268 16.80 -15.21 11.03
C LEU A 268 16.05 -16.02 12.08
N TYR A 269 15.38 -15.36 12.99
CA TYR A 269 14.55 -16.02 14.00
C TYR A 269 13.39 -16.75 13.36
N ALA A 270 12.65 -16.06 12.47
CA ALA A 270 11.53 -16.63 11.75
C ALA A 270 11.93 -17.87 10.92
N GLN A 271 13.02 -17.78 10.16
CA GLN A 271 13.55 -18.91 9.39
C GLN A 271 13.84 -20.14 10.25
N LYS A 272 14.34 -19.94 11.48
CA LYS A 272 14.73 -21.03 12.38
C LYS A 272 13.57 -21.59 13.20
N ARG A 273 12.54 -20.80 13.50
CA ARG A 273 11.56 -21.11 14.53
C ARG A 273 10.10 -21.08 14.06
N LEU A 274 9.78 -20.30 13.03
CA LEU A 274 8.39 -20.02 12.66
C LEU A 274 8.02 -20.53 11.27
N LEU A 275 8.96 -20.52 10.31
CA LEU A 275 8.66 -20.84 8.91
C LEU A 275 8.75 -22.35 8.64
N ASP A 276 7.94 -23.13 9.29
CA ASP A 276 7.89 -24.60 9.15
C ASP A 276 6.84 -25.07 8.13
N GLY A 277 6.07 -24.15 7.55
CA GLY A 277 5.00 -24.43 6.60
C GLY A 277 3.70 -24.92 7.26
N LYS A 278 3.55 -24.76 8.56
CA LYS A 278 2.33 -25.03 9.30
C LYS A 278 1.69 -23.70 9.73
N ARG A 279 0.38 -23.74 9.93
CA ARG A 279 -0.31 -22.61 10.58
C ARG A 279 0.12 -22.55 12.05
N ASN A 280 0.56 -21.39 12.46
CA ASN A 280 0.78 -21.06 13.86
C ASN A 280 -0.40 -20.24 14.38
#